data_1aaeac8aa41e525aaedf07bd1da277fa
#
_entry.id   1aaeac8aa41e525aaedf07bd1da277fa
#
_cell.length_a   1.000
_cell.length_b   1.000
_cell.length_c   1.000
_cell.angle_alpha   90.00
_cell.angle_beta   90.00
_cell.angle_gamma   90.00
#
_symmetry.space_group_name_H-M   'P 1'
#
loop_
_entity.id
_entity.type
_entity.pdbx_description
1 polymer ?
#
loop_
_entity_poly.entity_id
_entity_poly.type
_entity_poly.pdbx_seq_one_letter_code
_entity_poly.pdbx_strand_id
1 'polypeptide(L)'
;TDETLKLLTALARACGLEERRDAMFAGEKINVTEDRAVLHVALRAPRGTVIEVDGHDVVPDVHAVLDRMGEFSDRVRSGAWTGHTGQRIRNVVNIGIGGSDLGPVMAYRALRHFSQRDLRFEFVSNVDGTDFVESTRDLDPEETLFIVASKTFTTLETMTNAHTARAWLLHGLGGDEAAVARHFVALSTNAEAVAAFGIDTDNMFGFWDWVGGRYSMDSAIGLSTMIGLGREGFAELLAGFHAMDEHFRTAPLERNLPVLLGLVNVWNRNLLGLPTVAVLPYAQELARFPAYLQQLEMESNGKHVMLDGTPVRWETSPVLWGEPGTNGQHSFHQLLHQGTQVVPAELIAFTQPVQELGDRGCHVVFGLGDEERDAAGQQRIALSAHRAGDAALAGCAQDGIAVDTEEGRRTRARGGHRVMIAGCRPKCRRDLGLRPQ
;
A
#
# COMPACT_ATOMS: atom_id res chain seq x y z
N THR A 1 8.91 21.67 -17.24
CA THR A 1 8.74 21.94 -18.69
C THR A 1 8.86 20.64 -19.46
N ASP A 2 8.39 20.62 -20.73
CA ASP A 2 8.54 19.45 -21.61
C ASP A 2 10.02 19.10 -21.83
N GLU A 3 10.89 20.12 -21.89
CA GLU A 3 12.33 19.91 -22.00
C GLU A 3 12.91 19.24 -20.74
N THR A 4 12.47 19.63 -19.56
CA THR A 4 12.84 18.97 -18.29
C THR A 4 12.45 17.50 -18.32
N LEU A 5 11.25 17.18 -18.78
CA LEU A 5 10.76 15.81 -18.88
C LEU A 5 11.57 14.97 -19.87
N LYS A 6 11.92 15.53 -21.03
CA LYS A 6 12.79 14.88 -22.02
C LYS A 6 14.16 14.56 -21.41
N LEU A 7 14.77 15.51 -20.69
CA LEU A 7 16.07 15.28 -20.03
C LEU A 7 15.98 14.21 -18.94
N LEU A 8 14.92 14.19 -18.13
CA LEU A 8 14.72 13.19 -17.09
C LEU A 8 14.48 11.79 -17.68
N THR A 9 13.71 11.67 -18.75
CA THR A 9 13.52 10.38 -19.43
C THR A 9 14.79 9.91 -20.14
N ALA A 10 15.59 10.83 -20.70
CA ALA A 10 16.92 10.50 -21.22
C ALA A 10 17.88 10.01 -20.14
N LEU A 11 17.82 10.61 -18.94
CA LEU A 11 18.57 10.13 -17.76
C LEU A 11 18.13 8.70 -17.38
N ALA A 12 16.83 8.43 -17.33
CA ALA A 12 16.32 7.09 -17.03
C ALA A 12 16.86 6.03 -18.01
N ARG A 13 16.85 6.33 -19.32
CA ARG A 13 17.44 5.45 -20.34
C ARG A 13 18.94 5.26 -20.14
N ALA A 14 19.66 6.34 -19.90
CA ALA A 14 21.11 6.27 -19.66
C ALA A 14 21.48 5.45 -18.40
N CYS A 15 20.56 5.37 -17.44
CA CYS A 15 20.71 4.53 -16.24
C CYS A 15 20.26 3.07 -16.44
N GLY A 16 19.81 2.68 -17.65
CA GLY A 16 19.39 1.31 -17.96
C GLY A 16 18.08 0.93 -17.27
N LEU A 17 17.13 1.87 -17.16
CA LEU A 17 15.85 1.59 -16.46
C LEU A 17 15.01 0.55 -17.22
N GLU A 18 14.98 0.62 -18.55
CA GLU A 18 14.18 -0.30 -19.36
C GLU A 18 14.72 -1.72 -19.26
N GLU A 19 16.04 -1.90 -19.33
CA GLU A 19 16.70 -3.22 -19.19
C GLU A 19 16.47 -3.81 -17.80
N ARG A 20 16.58 -3.01 -16.73
CA ARG A 20 16.33 -3.48 -15.35
C ARG A 20 14.87 -3.82 -15.12
N ARG A 21 13.94 -3.05 -15.67
CA ARG A 21 12.52 -3.35 -15.64
C ARG A 21 12.24 -4.69 -16.33
N ASP A 22 12.74 -4.86 -17.54
CA ASP A 22 12.50 -6.05 -18.35
C ASP A 22 13.13 -7.29 -17.67
N ALA A 23 14.33 -7.18 -17.10
CA ALA A 23 14.97 -8.21 -16.31
C ALA A 23 14.12 -8.62 -15.07
N MET A 24 13.51 -7.63 -14.37
CA MET A 24 12.60 -7.90 -13.25
C MET A 24 11.40 -8.75 -13.71
N PHE A 25 10.73 -8.37 -14.80
CA PHE A 25 9.57 -9.09 -15.31
C PHE A 25 9.95 -10.46 -15.90
N ALA A 26 11.20 -10.65 -16.33
CA ALA A 26 11.73 -11.92 -16.82
C ALA A 26 12.12 -12.90 -15.70
N GLY A 27 12.06 -12.49 -14.43
CA GLY A 27 12.46 -13.34 -13.30
C GLY A 27 13.97 -13.41 -13.05
N GLU A 28 14.75 -12.51 -13.65
CA GLU A 28 16.17 -12.46 -13.42
C GLU A 28 16.50 -12.04 -11.97
N LYS A 29 17.64 -12.54 -11.44
CA LYS A 29 18.09 -12.26 -10.08
C LYS A 29 18.70 -10.85 -9.95
N ILE A 30 17.86 -9.83 -10.12
CA ILE A 30 18.29 -8.42 -10.06
C ILE A 30 18.66 -7.94 -8.66
N ASN A 31 18.26 -8.66 -7.60
CA ASN A 31 18.78 -8.44 -6.24
C ASN A 31 20.12 -9.19 -6.10
N VAL A 32 21.18 -8.58 -6.62
CA VAL A 32 22.51 -9.17 -6.70
C VAL A 32 23.17 -9.37 -5.33
N THR A 33 22.72 -8.67 -4.28
CA THR A 33 23.28 -8.78 -2.93
C THR A 33 22.81 -10.03 -2.19
N GLU A 34 21.64 -10.56 -2.56
CA GLU A 34 21.05 -11.76 -1.97
C GLU A 34 20.89 -12.90 -2.98
N ASP A 35 21.33 -12.69 -4.24
CA ASP A 35 21.17 -13.63 -5.36
C ASP A 35 19.71 -14.09 -5.56
N ARG A 36 18.77 -13.12 -5.61
CA ARG A 36 17.34 -13.38 -5.71
C ARG A 36 16.69 -12.63 -6.84
N ALA A 37 15.66 -13.22 -7.42
CA ALA A 37 14.69 -12.49 -8.24
C ALA A 37 13.89 -11.49 -7.38
N VAL A 38 13.25 -10.52 -8.01
CA VAL A 38 12.37 -9.53 -7.38
C VAL A 38 11.03 -9.59 -8.10
N LEU A 39 10.15 -10.49 -7.62
CA LEU A 39 8.97 -10.90 -8.40
C LEU A 39 7.62 -10.66 -7.68
N HIS A 40 7.51 -9.57 -6.93
CA HIS A 40 6.20 -9.17 -6.41
C HIS A 40 5.13 -9.05 -7.51
N VAL A 41 5.52 -8.81 -8.77
CA VAL A 41 4.60 -8.80 -9.93
C VAL A 41 3.99 -10.18 -10.24
N ALA A 42 4.68 -11.29 -9.92
CA ALA A 42 4.15 -12.63 -10.10
C ALA A 42 3.00 -12.97 -9.16
N LEU A 43 2.94 -12.32 -7.97
CA LEU A 43 1.87 -12.51 -6.99
C LEU A 43 0.48 -12.13 -7.52
N ARG A 44 0.43 -11.31 -8.55
CA ARG A 44 -0.80 -10.76 -9.15
C ARG A 44 -0.90 -10.99 -10.65
N ALA A 45 0.00 -11.82 -11.19
CA ALA A 45 -0.06 -12.23 -12.59
C ALA A 45 -1.31 -13.11 -12.85
N PRO A 46 -2.00 -12.95 -13.98
CA PRO A 46 -3.13 -13.79 -14.34
C PRO A 46 -2.74 -15.26 -14.49
N ARG A 47 -3.68 -16.17 -14.25
CA ARG A 47 -3.49 -17.60 -14.53
C ARG A 47 -3.08 -17.82 -15.99
N GLY A 48 -2.08 -18.66 -16.19
CA GLY A 48 -1.54 -18.95 -17.53
C GLY A 48 -0.46 -18.00 -18.00
N THR A 49 -0.14 -16.95 -17.24
CA THR A 49 1.13 -16.22 -17.41
C THR A 49 2.28 -17.14 -17.02
N VAL A 50 3.37 -17.11 -17.78
CA VAL A 50 4.59 -17.87 -17.47
C VAL A 50 5.66 -16.91 -17.01
N ILE A 51 6.16 -17.10 -15.78
CA ILE A 51 7.28 -16.34 -15.20
C ILE A 51 8.21 -17.38 -14.56
N GLU A 52 9.44 -17.49 -15.07
CA GLU A 52 10.37 -18.49 -14.61
C GLU A 52 11.43 -17.92 -13.67
N VAL A 53 11.72 -18.67 -12.60
CA VAL A 53 12.87 -18.47 -11.71
C VAL A 53 13.64 -19.78 -11.67
N ASP A 54 14.92 -19.75 -12.07
CA ASP A 54 15.78 -20.92 -12.13
C ASP A 54 15.14 -22.10 -12.96
N GLY A 55 14.38 -21.77 -14.02
CA GLY A 55 13.72 -22.73 -14.90
C GLY A 55 12.41 -23.32 -14.36
N HIS A 56 11.86 -22.76 -13.27
CA HIS A 56 10.58 -23.14 -12.70
C HIS A 56 9.55 -22.02 -12.88
N ASP A 57 8.39 -22.33 -13.47
CA ASP A 57 7.28 -21.38 -13.58
C ASP A 57 6.62 -21.21 -12.21
N VAL A 58 6.74 -20.00 -11.63
CA VAL A 58 6.27 -19.68 -10.27
C VAL A 58 4.80 -19.30 -10.20
N VAL A 59 4.15 -18.99 -11.33
CA VAL A 59 2.76 -18.49 -11.33
C VAL A 59 1.75 -19.57 -10.91
N PRO A 60 1.87 -20.84 -11.31
CA PRO A 60 1.01 -21.90 -10.79
C PRO A 60 1.08 -22.05 -9.27
N ASP A 61 2.25 -21.93 -8.67
CA ASP A 61 2.43 -22.05 -7.22
C ASP A 61 1.76 -20.88 -6.48
N VAL A 62 1.89 -19.65 -7.02
CA VAL A 62 1.19 -18.47 -6.49
C VAL A 62 -0.31 -18.71 -6.44
N HIS A 63 -0.88 -19.19 -7.54
CA HIS A 63 -2.30 -19.46 -7.60
C HIS A 63 -2.74 -20.60 -6.70
N ALA A 64 -1.91 -21.62 -6.49
CA ALA A 64 -2.19 -22.68 -5.53
C ALA A 64 -2.27 -22.15 -4.09
N VAL A 65 -1.37 -21.22 -3.71
CA VAL A 65 -1.44 -20.56 -2.40
C VAL A 65 -2.68 -19.67 -2.30
N LEU A 66 -2.98 -18.86 -3.32
CA LEU A 66 -4.18 -18.01 -3.36
C LEU A 66 -5.48 -18.81 -3.25
N ASP A 67 -5.55 -19.98 -3.89
CA ASP A 67 -6.71 -20.88 -3.79
C ASP A 67 -6.88 -21.41 -2.37
N ARG A 68 -5.81 -21.89 -1.73
CA ARG A 68 -5.83 -22.35 -0.34
C ARG A 68 -6.24 -21.23 0.63
N MET A 69 -5.69 -20.02 0.45
CA MET A 69 -6.09 -18.83 1.21
C MET A 69 -7.58 -18.55 1.03
N GLY A 70 -8.08 -18.62 -0.21
CA GLY A 70 -9.49 -18.41 -0.53
C GLY A 70 -10.39 -19.45 0.16
N GLU A 71 -10.06 -20.73 0.10
CA GLU A 71 -10.80 -21.80 0.79
C GLU A 71 -10.81 -21.60 2.30
N PHE A 72 -9.69 -21.22 2.88
CA PHE A 72 -9.62 -20.91 4.32
C PHE A 72 -10.46 -19.68 4.66
N SER A 73 -10.33 -18.61 3.88
CA SER A 73 -11.12 -17.38 4.02
C SER A 73 -12.63 -17.68 3.99
N ASP A 74 -13.08 -18.46 3.01
CA ASP A 74 -14.49 -18.83 2.87
C ASP A 74 -15.01 -19.62 4.08
N ARG A 75 -14.19 -20.51 4.65
CA ARG A 75 -14.54 -21.27 5.87
C ARG A 75 -14.64 -20.36 7.10
N VAL A 76 -13.75 -19.40 7.27
CA VAL A 76 -13.82 -18.43 8.39
C VAL A 76 -15.03 -17.53 8.21
N ARG A 77 -15.24 -16.98 7.04
CA ARG A 77 -16.33 -16.04 6.72
C ARG A 77 -17.71 -16.68 6.86
N SER A 78 -17.87 -17.90 6.42
CA SER A 78 -19.15 -18.63 6.56
C SER A 78 -19.41 -19.15 7.96
N GLY A 79 -18.39 -19.22 8.84
CA GLY A 79 -18.44 -19.85 10.15
C GLY A 79 -18.25 -21.38 10.08
N ALA A 80 -17.84 -21.92 8.95
CA ALA A 80 -17.49 -23.35 8.84
C ALA A 80 -16.14 -23.66 9.53
N TRP A 81 -15.26 -22.68 9.66
CA TRP A 81 -14.12 -22.76 10.56
C TRP A 81 -14.53 -22.28 11.94
N THR A 82 -14.40 -23.15 12.93
CA THR A 82 -14.74 -22.86 14.33
C THR A 82 -13.52 -22.93 15.23
N GLY A 83 -13.57 -22.22 16.34
CA GLY A 83 -12.64 -22.36 17.43
C GLY A 83 -12.68 -23.78 18.07
N HIS A 84 -11.84 -24.00 19.06
CA HIS A 84 -11.68 -25.28 19.75
C HIS A 84 -12.98 -25.75 20.42
N THR A 85 -13.75 -24.84 20.99
CA THR A 85 -15.04 -25.11 21.65
C THR A 85 -16.21 -25.27 20.67
N GLY A 86 -15.96 -25.14 19.37
CA GLY A 86 -16.99 -25.16 18.32
C GLY A 86 -17.66 -23.81 18.08
N GLN A 87 -17.27 -22.76 18.78
CA GLN A 87 -17.75 -21.39 18.53
C GLN A 87 -17.25 -20.85 17.21
N ARG A 88 -18.08 -20.06 16.52
CA ARG A 88 -17.73 -19.36 15.29
C ARG A 88 -16.64 -18.32 15.57
N ILE A 89 -15.63 -18.24 14.71
CA ILE A 89 -14.66 -17.15 14.75
C ILE A 89 -15.35 -15.81 14.39
N ARG A 90 -15.16 -14.82 15.26
CA ARG A 90 -15.62 -13.44 15.10
C ARG A 90 -14.50 -12.42 15.13
N ASN A 91 -13.36 -12.79 15.70
CA ASN A 91 -12.20 -11.93 15.84
C ASN A 91 -11.02 -12.52 15.09
N VAL A 92 -10.36 -11.70 14.31
CA VAL A 92 -9.13 -12.04 13.58
C VAL A 92 -8.04 -11.07 14.03
N VAL A 93 -6.99 -11.59 14.65
CA VAL A 93 -5.85 -10.81 15.14
C VAL A 93 -4.63 -11.12 14.28
N ASN A 94 -4.16 -10.15 13.52
CA ASN A 94 -2.94 -10.26 12.72
C ASN A 94 -1.74 -9.83 13.56
N ILE A 95 -0.80 -10.76 13.80
CA ILE A 95 0.44 -10.51 14.54
C ILE A 95 1.59 -10.49 13.54
N GLY A 96 2.22 -9.34 13.35
CA GLY A 96 3.32 -9.15 12.41
C GLY A 96 3.96 -7.78 12.61
N ILE A 97 5.15 -7.56 12.05
CA ILE A 97 5.84 -6.27 12.13
C ILE A 97 6.37 -5.88 10.75
N GLY A 98 6.58 -4.59 10.51
CA GLY A 98 7.08 -4.07 9.24
C GLY A 98 6.16 -4.45 8.07
N GLY A 99 6.68 -5.15 7.05
CA GLY A 99 5.91 -5.55 5.88
C GLY A 99 4.78 -6.54 6.17
N SER A 100 4.86 -7.27 7.27
CA SER A 100 3.80 -8.19 7.73
C SER A 100 2.68 -7.48 8.52
N ASP A 101 2.81 -6.18 8.79
CA ASP A 101 1.80 -5.34 9.43
C ASP A 101 1.34 -4.20 8.53
N LEU A 102 2.27 -3.34 8.07
CA LEU A 102 1.93 -2.08 7.41
C LEU A 102 1.07 -2.25 6.16
N GLY A 103 1.39 -3.23 5.31
CA GLY A 103 0.58 -3.57 4.13
C GLY A 103 -0.82 -4.06 4.50
N PRO A 104 -0.96 -5.12 5.30
CA PRO A 104 -2.24 -5.65 5.74
C PRO A 104 -3.13 -4.63 6.47
N VAL A 105 -2.60 -3.88 7.45
CA VAL A 105 -3.40 -2.89 8.18
C VAL A 105 -3.81 -1.72 7.30
N MET A 106 -2.95 -1.28 6.38
CA MET A 106 -3.28 -0.24 5.41
C MET A 106 -4.39 -0.70 4.48
N ALA A 107 -4.25 -1.89 3.87
CA ALA A 107 -5.23 -2.43 2.95
C ALA A 107 -6.59 -2.69 3.63
N TYR A 108 -6.60 -3.29 4.83
CA TYR A 108 -7.83 -3.50 5.58
C TYR A 108 -8.54 -2.19 5.90
N ARG A 109 -7.82 -1.17 6.39
CA ARG A 109 -8.42 0.14 6.70
C ARG A 109 -8.92 0.86 5.44
N ALA A 110 -8.14 0.83 4.37
CA ALA A 110 -8.52 1.43 3.09
C ALA A 110 -9.79 0.80 2.50
N LEU A 111 -9.96 -0.50 2.66
CA LEU A 111 -11.03 -1.28 2.05
C LEU A 111 -12.11 -1.73 3.05
N ARG A 112 -12.05 -1.21 4.28
CA ARG A 112 -12.98 -1.61 5.36
C ARG A 112 -14.45 -1.46 4.98
N HIS A 113 -14.80 -0.51 4.12
CA HIS A 113 -16.16 -0.33 3.64
C HIS A 113 -16.70 -1.60 2.96
N PHE A 114 -15.85 -2.34 2.25
CA PHE A 114 -16.19 -3.55 1.52
C PHE A 114 -16.02 -4.83 2.36
N SER A 115 -15.55 -4.71 3.61
CA SER A 115 -15.29 -5.87 4.47
C SER A 115 -16.56 -6.45 5.09
N GLN A 116 -16.49 -7.72 5.46
CA GLN A 116 -17.53 -8.40 6.23
C GLN A 116 -17.56 -7.82 7.66
N ARG A 117 -18.71 -7.23 8.09
CA ARG A 117 -18.80 -6.40 9.28
C ARG A 117 -19.03 -7.16 10.59
N ASP A 118 -19.42 -8.41 10.51
CA ASP A 118 -19.57 -9.32 11.67
C ASP A 118 -18.24 -10.02 12.06
N LEU A 119 -17.16 -9.73 11.33
CA LEU A 119 -15.78 -10.05 11.70
C LEU A 119 -15.05 -8.78 12.16
N ARG A 120 -14.46 -8.85 13.35
CA ARG A 120 -13.58 -7.80 13.90
C ARG A 120 -12.13 -8.13 13.57
N PHE A 121 -11.36 -7.13 13.16
CA PHE A 121 -9.94 -7.27 12.85
C PHE A 121 -9.12 -6.37 13.75
N GLU A 122 -8.09 -6.95 14.38
CA GLU A 122 -7.07 -6.26 15.14
C GLU A 122 -5.68 -6.58 14.58
N PHE A 123 -4.76 -5.63 14.74
CA PHE A 123 -3.40 -5.73 14.24
C PHE A 123 -2.44 -5.42 15.39
N VAL A 124 -1.62 -6.41 15.75
CA VAL A 124 -0.64 -6.29 16.83
C VAL A 124 0.75 -6.34 16.22
N SER A 125 1.48 -5.26 16.33
CA SER A 125 2.81 -5.14 15.72
C SER A 125 3.90 -4.76 16.72
N ASN A 126 3.58 -3.90 17.69
CA ASN A 126 4.57 -3.46 18.67
C ASN A 126 4.78 -4.53 19.74
N VAL A 127 6.03 -4.68 20.18
CA VAL A 127 6.39 -5.57 21.31
C VAL A 127 5.98 -4.99 22.68
N ASP A 128 5.54 -3.72 22.71
CA ASP A 128 4.92 -3.13 23.91
C ASP A 128 3.67 -3.94 24.29
N GLY A 129 3.69 -4.52 25.49
CA GLY A 129 2.59 -5.35 26.00
C GLY A 129 1.23 -4.63 26.03
N THR A 130 1.22 -3.29 26.07
CA THR A 130 0.00 -2.49 26.00
C THR A 130 -0.69 -2.65 24.65
N ASP A 131 0.05 -2.75 23.55
CA ASP A 131 -0.51 -2.96 22.21
C ASP A 131 -1.33 -4.26 22.16
N PHE A 132 -0.78 -5.34 22.68
CA PHE A 132 -1.49 -6.63 22.75
C PHE A 132 -2.70 -6.57 23.69
N VAL A 133 -2.53 -6.04 24.92
CA VAL A 133 -3.60 -6.00 25.93
C VAL A 133 -4.79 -5.16 25.46
N GLU A 134 -4.55 -3.98 24.90
CA GLU A 134 -5.63 -3.12 24.41
C GLU A 134 -6.32 -3.73 23.17
N SER A 135 -5.56 -4.37 22.28
CA SER A 135 -6.13 -5.03 21.10
C SER A 135 -6.99 -6.26 21.45
N THR A 136 -6.70 -6.94 22.57
CA THR A 136 -7.41 -8.16 22.96
C THR A 136 -8.38 -7.99 24.11
N ARG A 137 -8.48 -6.81 24.73
CA ARG A 137 -9.27 -6.53 25.95
C ARG A 137 -10.71 -7.00 25.86
N ASP A 138 -11.35 -6.75 24.73
CA ASP A 138 -12.78 -7.04 24.52
C ASP A 138 -12.99 -8.26 23.61
N LEU A 139 -11.98 -9.10 23.43
CA LEU A 139 -12.07 -10.30 22.61
C LEU A 139 -12.37 -11.52 23.47
N ASP A 140 -13.20 -12.42 22.90
CA ASP A 140 -13.45 -13.73 23.48
C ASP A 140 -12.43 -14.74 22.91
N PRO A 141 -11.65 -15.43 23.77
CA PRO A 141 -10.72 -16.47 23.31
C PRO A 141 -11.38 -17.57 22.48
N GLU A 142 -12.61 -17.95 22.76
CA GLU A 142 -13.34 -18.99 22.03
C GLU A 142 -13.66 -18.60 20.57
N GLU A 143 -13.77 -17.29 20.29
CA GLU A 143 -14.15 -16.71 19.00
C GLU A 143 -12.95 -16.04 18.28
N THR A 144 -11.71 -16.19 18.76
CA THR A 144 -10.55 -15.45 18.25
C THR A 144 -9.60 -16.34 17.44
N LEU A 145 -9.26 -15.90 16.23
CA LEU A 145 -8.25 -16.48 15.33
C LEU A 145 -7.02 -15.56 15.28
N PHE A 146 -5.84 -16.10 15.53
CA PHE A 146 -4.57 -15.42 15.38
C PHE A 146 -3.87 -15.79 14.07
N ILE A 147 -3.41 -14.80 13.33
CA ILE A 147 -2.58 -14.97 12.13
C ILE A 147 -1.18 -14.51 12.50
N VAL A 148 -0.23 -15.45 12.58
CA VAL A 148 1.18 -15.13 12.87
C VAL A 148 1.94 -14.97 11.57
N ALA A 149 2.27 -13.73 11.24
CA ALA A 149 2.90 -13.35 9.98
C ALA A 149 4.41 -13.07 10.17
N SER A 150 5.24 -14.08 9.91
CA SER A 150 6.70 -13.97 9.98
C SER A 150 7.36 -14.91 8.98
N LYS A 151 8.09 -14.37 7.99
CA LYS A 151 8.71 -15.16 6.92
C LYS A 151 9.57 -16.30 7.45
N THR A 152 10.43 -16.02 8.41
CA THR A 152 11.36 -17.00 9.01
C THR A 152 10.81 -17.65 10.28
N PHE A 153 9.70 -17.14 10.81
CA PHE A 153 9.12 -17.52 12.11
C PHE A 153 10.09 -17.36 13.29
N THR A 154 10.99 -16.35 13.18
CA THR A 154 12.04 -16.07 14.17
C THR A 154 12.13 -14.59 14.55
N THR A 155 11.32 -13.70 13.93
CA THR A 155 11.32 -12.27 14.23
C THR A 155 10.92 -12.06 15.69
N LEU A 156 11.82 -11.47 16.49
CA LEU A 156 11.69 -11.39 17.93
C LEU A 156 10.37 -10.78 18.39
N GLU A 157 9.99 -9.63 17.84
CA GLU A 157 8.77 -8.90 18.20
C GLU A 157 7.52 -9.73 17.88
N THR A 158 7.48 -10.29 16.66
CA THR A 158 6.36 -11.12 16.21
C THR A 158 6.21 -12.36 17.08
N MET A 159 7.31 -13.07 17.38
CA MET A 159 7.27 -14.28 18.19
C MET A 159 6.96 -13.99 19.65
N THR A 160 7.44 -12.88 20.20
CA THR A 160 7.07 -12.44 21.56
C THR A 160 5.55 -12.21 21.67
N ASN A 161 4.98 -11.47 20.71
CA ASN A 161 3.54 -11.24 20.66
C ASN A 161 2.76 -12.54 20.41
N ALA A 162 3.25 -13.42 19.54
CA ALA A 162 2.61 -14.72 19.26
C ALA A 162 2.59 -15.62 20.51
N HIS A 163 3.69 -15.68 21.29
CA HIS A 163 3.72 -16.43 22.55
C HIS A 163 2.80 -15.82 23.61
N THR A 164 2.70 -14.49 23.68
CA THR A 164 1.74 -13.79 24.53
C THR A 164 0.30 -14.14 24.15
N ALA A 165 -0.01 -14.12 22.84
CA ALA A 165 -1.32 -14.51 22.32
C ALA A 165 -1.66 -15.98 22.63
N ARG A 166 -0.66 -16.87 22.51
CA ARG A 166 -0.83 -18.28 22.87
C ARG A 166 -1.13 -18.47 24.37
N ALA A 167 -0.40 -17.78 25.22
CA ALA A 167 -0.65 -17.84 26.67
C ALA A 167 -2.03 -17.27 27.02
N TRP A 168 -2.44 -16.17 26.40
CA TRP A 168 -3.77 -15.56 26.57
C TRP A 168 -4.89 -16.52 26.13
N LEU A 169 -4.74 -17.15 24.95
CA LEU A 169 -5.70 -18.13 24.44
C LEU A 169 -5.84 -19.32 25.37
N LEU A 170 -4.71 -19.94 25.75
CA LEU A 170 -4.70 -21.12 26.62
C LEU A 170 -5.29 -20.82 28.02
N HIS A 171 -4.99 -19.64 28.56
CA HIS A 171 -5.61 -19.20 29.81
C HIS A 171 -7.14 -19.14 29.71
N GLY A 172 -7.65 -18.57 28.59
CA GLY A 172 -9.10 -18.48 28.35
C GLY A 172 -9.78 -19.81 28.08
N LEU A 173 -9.04 -20.80 27.54
CA LEU A 173 -9.55 -22.13 27.17
C LEU A 173 -9.13 -23.24 28.13
N GLY A 174 -8.81 -22.92 29.40
CA GLY A 174 -8.52 -23.91 30.44
C GLY A 174 -7.20 -24.68 30.29
N GLY A 175 -6.28 -24.18 29.47
CA GLY A 175 -4.93 -24.74 29.28
C GLY A 175 -4.83 -25.87 28.28
N ASP A 176 -5.85 -26.11 27.45
CA ASP A 176 -5.82 -27.15 26.42
C ASP A 176 -4.94 -26.76 25.22
N GLU A 177 -3.78 -27.37 25.13
CA GLU A 177 -2.81 -27.16 24.03
C GLU A 177 -3.39 -27.46 22.64
N ALA A 178 -4.37 -28.36 22.53
CA ALA A 178 -5.02 -28.68 21.25
C ALA A 178 -5.80 -27.48 20.66
N ALA A 179 -6.10 -26.47 21.47
CA ALA A 179 -6.75 -25.24 21.01
C ALA A 179 -5.87 -24.46 19.99
N VAL A 180 -4.54 -24.55 20.08
CA VAL A 180 -3.62 -23.83 19.19
C VAL A 180 -3.89 -24.19 17.72
N ALA A 181 -4.14 -25.45 17.39
CA ALA A 181 -4.41 -25.90 16.04
C ALA A 181 -5.70 -25.32 15.42
N ARG A 182 -6.61 -24.81 16.26
CA ARG A 182 -7.88 -24.22 15.80
C ARG A 182 -7.89 -22.69 15.82
N HIS A 183 -7.02 -22.10 16.60
CA HIS A 183 -7.00 -20.66 16.83
C HIS A 183 -5.76 -19.94 16.27
N PHE A 184 -4.80 -20.69 15.71
CA PHE A 184 -3.63 -20.11 15.09
C PHE A 184 -3.42 -20.61 13.67
N VAL A 185 -3.02 -19.69 12.80
CA VAL A 185 -2.51 -19.96 11.45
C VAL A 185 -1.19 -19.21 11.26
N ALA A 186 -0.32 -19.73 10.41
CA ALA A 186 0.99 -19.16 10.17
C ALA A 186 1.15 -18.71 8.71
N LEU A 187 1.76 -17.54 8.53
CA LEU A 187 2.21 -17.04 7.23
C LEU A 187 3.75 -17.06 7.28
N SER A 188 4.35 -18.13 6.76
CA SER A 188 5.78 -18.39 6.94
C SER A 188 6.34 -19.31 5.87
N THR A 189 7.68 -19.39 5.80
CA THR A 189 8.41 -20.36 4.99
C THR A 189 9.04 -21.46 5.85
N ASN A 190 8.92 -21.38 7.20
CA ASN A 190 9.59 -22.27 8.16
C ASN A 190 8.59 -23.21 8.83
N ALA A 191 8.31 -24.34 8.16
CA ALA A 191 7.33 -25.33 8.65
C ALA A 191 7.76 -25.99 9.98
N GLU A 192 9.05 -26.19 10.21
CA GLU A 192 9.57 -26.80 11.45
C GLU A 192 9.27 -25.91 12.66
N ALA A 193 9.58 -24.61 12.58
CA ALA A 193 9.31 -23.67 13.65
C ALA A 193 7.80 -23.47 13.88
N VAL A 194 6.99 -23.48 12.82
CA VAL A 194 5.53 -23.41 12.89
C VAL A 194 4.97 -24.63 13.63
N ALA A 195 5.41 -25.85 13.30
CA ALA A 195 5.01 -27.06 13.99
C ALA A 195 5.46 -27.08 15.47
N ALA A 196 6.68 -26.62 15.75
CA ALA A 196 7.21 -26.52 17.10
C ALA A 196 6.42 -25.53 17.99
N PHE A 197 5.80 -24.50 17.40
CA PHE A 197 4.90 -23.56 18.11
C PHE A 197 3.57 -24.22 18.48
N GLY A 198 3.17 -25.29 17.79
CA GLY A 198 1.91 -26.01 17.96
C GLY A 198 0.86 -25.70 16.90
N ILE A 199 1.21 -24.96 15.85
CA ILE A 199 0.34 -24.69 14.71
C ILE A 199 0.37 -25.90 13.77
N ASP A 200 -0.81 -26.36 13.36
CA ASP A 200 -0.94 -27.37 12.33
C ASP A 200 -0.41 -26.82 10.99
N THR A 201 0.56 -27.50 10.38
CA THR A 201 1.19 -27.07 9.13
C THR A 201 0.21 -27.05 7.95
N ASP A 202 -0.92 -27.74 8.01
CA ASP A 202 -2.01 -27.59 7.03
C ASP A 202 -2.64 -26.19 7.07
N ASN A 203 -2.49 -25.49 8.21
CA ASN A 203 -2.92 -24.10 8.40
C ASN A 203 -1.76 -23.11 8.22
N MET A 204 -0.69 -23.52 7.54
CA MET A 204 0.43 -22.66 7.16
C MET A 204 0.31 -22.27 5.69
N PHE A 205 0.45 -20.97 5.42
CA PHE A 205 0.47 -20.41 4.07
C PHE A 205 1.86 -19.88 3.77
N GLY A 206 2.51 -20.48 2.77
CA GLY A 206 3.85 -20.13 2.35
C GLY A 206 3.88 -18.99 1.33
N PHE A 207 5.05 -18.43 1.17
CA PHE A 207 5.41 -17.52 0.08
C PHE A 207 6.91 -17.67 -0.20
N TRP A 208 7.45 -16.92 -1.15
CA TRP A 208 8.76 -17.23 -1.72
C TRP A 208 9.84 -16.24 -1.28
N ASP A 209 11.10 -16.60 -1.45
CA ASP A 209 12.24 -15.77 -1.11
C ASP A 209 12.36 -14.52 -2.01
N TRP A 210 11.86 -14.59 -3.24
CA TRP A 210 11.77 -13.47 -4.16
C TRP A 210 10.67 -12.43 -3.81
N VAL A 211 9.91 -12.65 -2.74
CA VAL A 211 8.98 -11.68 -2.17
C VAL A 211 9.66 -10.91 -1.06
N GLY A 212 9.91 -9.63 -1.27
CA GLY A 212 10.38 -8.72 -0.22
C GLY A 212 9.30 -8.43 0.81
N GLY A 213 9.66 -8.28 2.10
CA GLY A 213 8.71 -8.08 3.19
C GLY A 213 7.74 -6.91 2.96
N ARG A 214 8.25 -5.74 2.59
CA ARG A 214 7.44 -4.53 2.32
C ARG A 214 6.61 -4.58 1.04
N TYR A 215 6.82 -5.59 0.19
CA TYR A 215 6.06 -5.85 -1.04
C TYR A 215 5.14 -7.08 -0.92
N SER A 216 4.89 -7.57 0.29
CA SER A 216 4.29 -8.89 0.50
C SER A 216 2.79 -8.90 0.75
N MET A 217 2.13 -7.75 0.85
CA MET A 217 0.70 -7.69 1.18
C MET A 217 -0.22 -8.40 0.17
N ASP A 218 0.23 -8.60 -1.04
CA ASP A 218 -0.44 -9.32 -2.12
C ASP A 218 -0.06 -10.81 -2.22
N SER A 219 0.78 -11.30 -1.27
CA SER A 219 1.11 -12.72 -1.05
C SER A 219 0.23 -13.34 0.05
N ALA A 220 0.67 -14.47 0.61
CA ALA A 220 0.06 -15.07 1.80
C ALA A 220 -0.08 -14.08 2.97
N ILE A 221 0.80 -13.09 3.08
CA ILE A 221 0.75 -12.02 4.10
C ILE A 221 -0.58 -11.26 4.06
N GLY A 222 -1.25 -11.21 2.91
CA GLY A 222 -2.58 -10.60 2.75
C GLY A 222 -3.75 -11.45 3.24
N LEU A 223 -3.55 -12.56 3.94
CA LEU A 223 -4.64 -13.45 4.37
C LEU A 223 -5.68 -12.71 5.22
N SER A 224 -5.29 -11.85 6.15
CA SER A 224 -6.23 -11.03 6.94
C SER A 224 -7.07 -10.11 6.03
N THR A 225 -6.47 -9.52 5.00
CA THR A 225 -7.18 -8.72 4.00
C THR A 225 -8.16 -9.57 3.20
N MET A 226 -7.75 -10.78 2.76
CA MET A 226 -8.64 -11.69 2.04
C MET A 226 -9.80 -12.16 2.91
N ILE A 227 -9.59 -12.47 4.20
CA ILE A 227 -10.68 -12.79 5.11
C ILE A 227 -11.65 -11.60 5.26
N GLY A 228 -11.12 -10.38 5.33
CA GLY A 228 -11.95 -9.18 5.39
C GLY A 228 -12.81 -8.96 4.16
N LEU A 229 -12.23 -9.00 2.98
CA LEU A 229 -12.87 -8.66 1.70
C LEU A 229 -13.60 -9.82 1.03
N GLY A 230 -13.20 -11.06 1.32
CA GLY A 230 -13.55 -12.23 0.55
C GLY A 230 -12.60 -12.45 -0.64
N ARG A 231 -12.71 -13.63 -1.23
CA ARG A 231 -11.87 -14.07 -2.36
C ARG A 231 -11.98 -13.14 -3.57
N GLU A 232 -13.19 -12.76 -3.92
CA GLU A 232 -13.46 -11.88 -5.06
C GLU A 232 -12.89 -10.47 -4.83
N GLY A 233 -13.13 -9.88 -3.66
CA GLY A 233 -12.62 -8.56 -3.32
C GLY A 233 -11.09 -8.51 -3.30
N PHE A 234 -10.43 -9.57 -2.82
CA PHE A 234 -8.99 -9.67 -2.86
C PHE A 234 -8.47 -9.84 -4.29
N ALA A 235 -9.16 -10.63 -5.13
CA ALA A 235 -8.81 -10.78 -6.53
C ALA A 235 -8.96 -9.46 -7.32
N GLU A 236 -9.99 -8.64 -7.03
CA GLU A 236 -10.12 -7.29 -7.61
C GLU A 236 -8.96 -6.37 -7.19
N LEU A 237 -8.51 -6.46 -5.94
CA LEU A 237 -7.32 -5.73 -5.47
C LEU A 237 -6.07 -6.11 -6.26
N LEU A 238 -5.82 -7.44 -6.43
CA LEU A 238 -4.70 -7.94 -7.22
C LEU A 238 -4.80 -7.52 -8.69
N ALA A 239 -6.00 -7.52 -9.27
CA ALA A 239 -6.21 -7.06 -10.64
C ALA A 239 -5.87 -5.56 -10.82
N GLY A 240 -6.14 -4.74 -9.80
CA GLY A 240 -5.73 -3.33 -9.78
C GLY A 240 -4.21 -3.16 -9.79
N PHE A 241 -3.48 -3.93 -9.00
CA PHE A 241 -2.02 -3.98 -9.03
C PHE A 241 -1.50 -4.45 -10.39
N HIS A 242 -2.06 -5.53 -10.93
CA HIS A 242 -1.66 -6.07 -12.22
C HIS A 242 -1.86 -5.06 -13.35
N ALA A 243 -2.94 -4.30 -13.35
CA ALA A 243 -3.16 -3.24 -14.35
C ALA A 243 -2.06 -2.18 -14.32
N MET A 244 -1.54 -1.83 -13.13
CA MET A 244 -0.40 -0.92 -13.02
C MET A 244 0.92 -1.58 -13.42
N ASP A 245 1.10 -2.88 -13.14
CA ASP A 245 2.28 -3.62 -13.61
C ASP A 245 2.35 -3.63 -15.13
N GLU A 246 1.25 -3.91 -15.81
CA GLU A 246 1.18 -3.88 -17.28
C GLU A 246 1.44 -2.46 -17.84
N HIS A 247 0.91 -1.44 -17.16
CA HIS A 247 1.22 -0.06 -17.53
C HIS A 247 2.71 0.24 -17.35
N PHE A 248 3.32 -0.16 -16.23
CA PHE A 248 4.76 0.02 -15.98
C PHE A 248 5.60 -0.73 -17.00
N ARG A 249 5.22 -1.96 -17.33
CA ARG A 249 5.94 -2.83 -18.27
C ARG A 249 5.89 -2.31 -19.71
N THR A 250 4.73 -1.77 -20.16
CA THR A 250 4.45 -1.56 -21.59
C THR A 250 4.42 -0.09 -22.01
N ALA A 251 4.12 0.84 -21.10
CA ALA A 251 4.03 2.25 -21.45
C ALA A 251 5.42 2.85 -21.75
N PRO A 252 5.56 3.70 -22.79
CA PRO A 252 6.79 4.44 -23.03
C PRO A 252 7.12 5.33 -21.84
N LEU A 253 8.41 5.53 -21.55
CA LEU A 253 8.87 6.24 -20.32
C LEU A 253 8.22 7.61 -20.14
N GLU A 254 7.96 8.32 -21.24
CA GLU A 254 7.35 9.66 -21.27
C GLU A 254 5.88 9.68 -20.82
N ARG A 255 5.23 8.50 -20.76
CA ARG A 255 3.82 8.32 -20.35
C ARG A 255 3.65 7.28 -19.26
N ASN A 256 4.75 6.74 -18.77
CA ASN A 256 4.76 5.71 -17.73
C ASN A 256 4.62 6.37 -16.37
N LEU A 257 3.45 6.23 -15.72
CA LEU A 257 3.13 6.92 -14.48
C LEU A 257 4.11 6.59 -13.33
N PRO A 258 4.45 5.32 -13.04
CA PRO A 258 5.47 4.99 -12.05
C PRO A 258 6.83 5.62 -12.35
N VAL A 259 7.26 5.59 -13.61
CA VAL A 259 8.54 6.19 -14.03
C VAL A 259 8.51 7.71 -13.84
N LEU A 260 7.46 8.37 -14.29
CA LEU A 260 7.32 9.82 -14.15
C LEU A 260 7.31 10.25 -12.69
N LEU A 261 6.63 9.48 -11.83
CA LEU A 261 6.61 9.73 -10.39
C LEU A 261 8.02 9.61 -9.79
N GLY A 262 8.74 8.55 -10.12
CA GLY A 262 10.14 8.35 -9.69
C GLY A 262 11.06 9.45 -10.17
N LEU A 263 10.96 9.83 -11.45
CA LEU A 263 11.81 10.88 -12.04
C LEU A 263 11.58 12.26 -11.41
N VAL A 264 10.34 12.59 -11.03
CA VAL A 264 10.10 13.86 -10.31
C VAL A 264 10.62 13.79 -8.88
N ASN A 265 10.60 12.62 -8.23
CA ASN A 265 11.24 12.46 -6.91
C ASN A 265 12.77 12.65 -7.03
N VAL A 266 13.40 12.09 -8.05
CA VAL A 266 14.82 12.35 -8.35
C VAL A 266 15.07 13.86 -8.62
N TRP A 267 14.22 14.51 -9.42
CA TRP A 267 14.30 15.94 -9.68
C TRP A 267 14.19 16.76 -8.39
N ASN A 268 13.18 16.52 -7.58
CA ASN A 268 12.96 17.24 -6.32
C ASN A 268 14.14 17.03 -5.37
N ARG A 269 14.58 15.79 -5.21
CA ARG A 269 15.60 15.44 -4.22
C ARG A 269 17.00 15.91 -4.62
N ASN A 270 17.41 15.66 -5.87
CA ASN A 270 18.80 15.87 -6.30
C ASN A 270 19.04 17.21 -6.99
N LEU A 271 18.06 17.76 -7.69
CA LEU A 271 18.25 19.00 -8.45
C LEU A 271 17.67 20.23 -7.74
N LEU A 272 16.60 20.06 -6.96
CA LEU A 272 16.00 21.13 -6.18
C LEU A 272 16.41 21.10 -4.70
N GLY A 273 17.07 20.02 -4.23
CA GLY A 273 17.52 19.87 -2.85
C GLY A 273 16.38 19.76 -1.84
N LEU A 274 15.21 19.20 -2.24
CA LEU A 274 14.03 19.10 -1.39
C LEU A 274 14.08 17.76 -0.62
N PRO A 275 14.27 17.77 0.70
CA PRO A 275 14.60 16.56 1.46
C PRO A 275 13.39 15.72 1.85
N THR A 276 12.18 16.24 1.75
CA THR A 276 10.96 15.57 2.21
C THR A 276 9.86 15.63 1.16
N VAL A 277 8.89 14.70 1.26
CA VAL A 277 7.65 14.68 0.47
C VAL A 277 6.47 14.45 1.41
N ALA A 278 5.48 15.33 1.36
CA ALA A 278 4.23 15.15 2.09
C ALA A 278 3.22 14.35 1.25
N VAL A 279 2.71 13.26 1.80
CA VAL A 279 1.64 12.43 1.19
C VAL A 279 0.33 12.76 1.89
N LEU A 280 -0.59 13.40 1.20
CA LEU A 280 -1.80 13.98 1.74
C LEU A 280 -3.05 13.34 1.11
N PRO A 281 -3.49 12.16 1.59
CA PRO A 281 -4.71 11.54 1.09
C PRO A 281 -5.94 12.25 1.66
N TYR A 282 -6.81 12.75 0.79
CA TYR A 282 -8.11 13.30 1.16
C TYR A 282 -9.18 12.20 1.19
N ALA A 283 -8.84 11.15 1.90
CA ALA A 283 -9.68 9.99 2.18
C ALA A 283 -9.27 9.41 3.53
N GLN A 284 -10.19 9.40 4.50
CA GLN A 284 -9.90 8.94 5.86
C GLN A 284 -9.44 7.48 5.88
N GLU A 285 -9.94 6.68 4.95
CA GLU A 285 -9.62 5.27 4.79
C GLU A 285 -8.14 5.05 4.48
N LEU A 286 -7.47 6.05 3.86
CA LEU A 286 -6.05 6.01 3.54
C LEU A 286 -5.14 6.56 4.66
N ALA A 287 -5.64 6.67 5.90
CA ALA A 287 -4.85 7.19 7.02
C ALA A 287 -3.53 6.42 7.28
N ARG A 288 -3.48 5.14 6.95
CA ARG A 288 -2.24 4.33 7.08
C ARG A 288 -1.37 4.32 5.83
N PHE A 289 -1.81 4.90 4.74
CA PHE A 289 -1.08 4.91 3.48
C PHE A 289 0.27 5.63 3.56
N PRO A 290 0.40 6.83 4.18
CA PRO A 290 1.71 7.45 4.36
C PRO A 290 2.70 6.56 5.13
N ALA A 291 2.26 5.89 6.20
CA ALA A 291 3.11 4.98 6.97
C ALA A 291 3.53 3.74 6.17
N TYR A 292 2.64 3.19 5.34
CA TYR A 292 2.99 2.11 4.41
C TYR A 292 4.06 2.55 3.41
N LEU A 293 3.91 3.74 2.83
CA LEU A 293 4.89 4.30 1.89
C LEU A 293 6.23 4.61 2.55
N GLN A 294 6.27 4.96 3.85
CA GLN A 294 7.52 5.16 4.57
C GLN A 294 8.41 3.92 4.48
N GLN A 295 7.87 2.75 4.76
CA GLN A 295 8.66 1.53 4.62
C GLN A 295 8.94 1.22 3.14
N LEU A 296 7.93 1.31 2.28
CA LEU A 296 8.06 0.97 0.87
C LEU A 296 9.15 1.79 0.18
N GLU A 297 9.23 3.09 0.43
CA GLU A 297 10.16 4.01 -0.22
C GLU A 297 11.46 4.17 0.58
N MET A 298 11.37 4.50 1.88
CA MET A 298 12.57 4.87 2.66
C MET A 298 13.45 3.67 2.96
N GLU A 299 12.89 2.49 3.21
CA GLU A 299 13.68 1.26 3.37
C GLU A 299 14.26 0.78 2.02
N SER A 300 13.52 0.95 0.92
CA SER A 300 14.00 0.54 -0.41
C SER A 300 15.15 1.43 -0.88
N ASN A 301 14.98 2.74 -0.81
CA ASN A 301 15.85 3.72 -1.44
C ASN A 301 16.75 4.49 -0.45
N GLY A 302 16.51 4.37 0.86
CA GLY A 302 17.30 5.03 1.90
C GLY A 302 18.65 4.35 2.14
N LYS A 303 19.47 4.23 1.11
CA LYS A 303 20.77 3.54 1.13
C LYS A 303 21.90 4.50 0.76
N HIS A 304 23.03 4.41 1.46
CA HIS A 304 24.17 5.29 1.29
C HIS A 304 25.35 4.66 0.52
N VAL A 305 25.18 3.42 0.07
CA VAL A 305 26.22 2.69 -0.69
C VAL A 305 25.67 2.21 -2.03
N MET A 306 26.53 2.15 -3.02
CA MET A 306 26.29 1.54 -4.32
C MET A 306 26.43 0.00 -4.23
N LEU A 307 26.09 -0.72 -5.31
CA LEU A 307 26.19 -2.19 -5.35
C LEU A 307 27.61 -2.72 -5.15
N ASP A 308 28.62 -1.93 -5.50
CA ASP A 308 30.06 -2.25 -5.29
C ASP A 308 30.56 -1.87 -3.89
N GLY A 309 29.67 -1.37 -3.00
CA GLY A 309 30.02 -0.94 -1.64
C GLY A 309 30.59 0.47 -1.54
N THR A 310 30.76 1.20 -2.64
CA THR A 310 31.25 2.59 -2.59
C THR A 310 30.13 3.52 -2.13
N PRO A 311 30.45 4.65 -1.43
CA PRO A 311 29.45 5.64 -1.05
C PRO A 311 28.78 6.25 -2.28
N VAL A 312 27.44 6.43 -2.22
CA VAL A 312 26.71 7.18 -3.22
C VAL A 312 27.10 8.66 -3.21
N ARG A 313 27.09 9.30 -4.38
CA ARG A 313 27.49 10.70 -4.57
C ARG A 313 26.31 11.65 -4.76
N TRP A 314 25.10 11.12 -4.66
CA TRP A 314 23.83 11.84 -4.81
C TRP A 314 22.91 11.51 -3.64
N GLU A 315 21.87 12.27 -3.52
CA GLU A 315 20.86 12.07 -2.51
C GLU A 315 19.94 10.89 -2.88
N THR A 316 19.64 10.05 -1.92
CA THR A 316 18.75 8.89 -2.09
C THR A 316 17.31 9.23 -1.68
N SER A 317 16.57 8.33 -1.00
CA SER A 317 15.17 8.53 -0.65
C SER A 317 14.89 9.89 0.02
N PRO A 318 13.82 10.60 -0.34
CA PRO A 318 13.29 11.66 0.52
C PRO A 318 12.69 11.07 1.80
N VAL A 319 12.49 11.91 2.83
CA VAL A 319 11.68 11.56 3.99
C VAL A 319 10.21 11.69 3.62
N LEU A 320 9.48 10.59 3.67
CA LEU A 320 8.03 10.58 3.46
C LEU A 320 7.29 10.80 4.77
N TRP A 321 6.26 11.64 4.74
CA TRP A 321 5.39 11.91 5.87
C TRP A 321 4.03 12.40 5.39
N GLY A 322 3.04 12.40 6.24
CA GLY A 322 1.73 12.94 5.87
C GLY A 322 0.60 12.38 6.71
N GLU A 323 -0.56 12.95 6.51
CA GLU A 323 -1.82 12.57 7.14
C GLU A 323 -2.99 12.83 6.20
N PRO A 324 -4.17 12.24 6.47
CA PRO A 324 -5.37 12.57 5.71
C PRO A 324 -5.74 14.06 5.77
N GLY A 325 -6.10 14.62 4.62
CA GLY A 325 -6.92 15.82 4.59
C GLY A 325 -8.35 15.47 5.07
N THR A 326 -9.04 16.33 5.79
CA THR A 326 -8.72 17.72 6.15
C THR A 326 -7.96 17.86 7.48
N ASN A 327 -7.70 16.76 8.19
CA ASN A 327 -7.02 16.80 9.50
C ASN A 327 -5.64 17.46 9.40
N GLY A 328 -4.84 17.10 8.39
CA GLY A 328 -3.55 17.71 8.13
C GLY A 328 -3.60 19.25 8.00
N GLN A 329 -4.70 19.80 7.45
CA GLN A 329 -4.89 21.25 7.34
C GLN A 329 -4.93 21.95 8.70
N HIS A 330 -5.42 21.28 9.73
CA HIS A 330 -5.50 21.79 11.10
C HIS A 330 -4.28 21.39 11.96
N SER A 331 -3.29 20.72 11.38
CA SER A 331 -2.09 20.24 12.07
C SER A 331 -0.83 20.96 11.56
N PHE A 332 -0.41 20.72 10.35
CA PHE A 332 0.89 21.15 9.84
C PHE A 332 0.85 22.04 8.57
N HIS A 333 -0.31 22.32 8.00
CA HIS A 333 -0.41 23.13 6.78
C HIS A 333 0.10 24.57 6.98
N GLN A 334 0.15 25.07 8.21
CA GLN A 334 0.79 26.35 8.53
C GLN A 334 2.24 26.39 8.02
N LEU A 335 3.01 25.30 8.23
CA LEU A 335 4.38 25.19 7.73
C LEU A 335 4.42 25.12 6.20
N LEU A 336 3.50 24.39 5.57
CA LEU A 336 3.44 24.27 4.10
C LEU A 336 3.17 25.63 3.42
N HIS A 337 2.34 26.49 4.05
CA HIS A 337 1.94 27.79 3.50
C HIS A 337 2.87 28.93 3.85
N GLN A 338 3.38 28.97 5.10
CA GLN A 338 4.13 30.11 5.64
C GLN A 338 5.53 29.74 6.14
N GLY A 339 5.90 28.46 6.07
CA GLY A 339 7.23 28.01 6.43
C GLY A 339 8.30 28.44 5.43
N THR A 340 9.55 28.33 5.85
CA THR A 340 10.72 28.69 5.02
C THR A 340 11.16 27.55 4.10
N GLN A 341 10.68 26.33 4.34
CA GLN A 341 11.00 25.15 3.53
C GLN A 341 9.95 24.92 2.46
N VAL A 342 10.39 24.61 1.26
CA VAL A 342 9.52 24.11 0.19
C VAL A 342 9.37 22.59 0.36
N VAL A 343 8.14 22.13 0.51
CA VAL A 343 7.81 20.72 0.66
C VAL A 343 6.97 20.26 -0.53
N PRO A 344 7.46 19.38 -1.40
CA PRO A 344 6.63 18.71 -2.39
C PRO A 344 5.50 17.97 -1.72
N ALA A 345 4.29 18.07 -2.28
CA ALA A 345 3.12 17.39 -1.76
C ALA A 345 2.47 16.52 -2.83
N GLU A 346 2.10 15.30 -2.46
CA GLU A 346 1.29 14.37 -3.24
C GLU A 346 -0.12 14.38 -2.66
N LEU A 347 -1.06 14.93 -3.44
CA LEU A 347 -2.46 15.01 -3.07
C LEU A 347 -3.20 13.82 -3.69
N ILE A 348 -3.90 13.03 -2.87
CA ILE A 348 -4.67 11.87 -3.32
C ILE A 348 -6.14 12.12 -3.02
N ALA A 349 -6.99 12.02 -4.04
CA ALA A 349 -8.43 12.17 -3.89
C ALA A 349 -9.18 11.17 -4.77
N PHE A 350 -10.40 10.82 -4.35
CA PHE A 350 -11.31 9.99 -5.14
C PHE A 350 -12.34 10.87 -5.83
N THR A 351 -12.61 10.59 -7.09
CA THR A 351 -13.64 11.32 -7.86
C THR A 351 -15.07 10.99 -7.42
N GLN A 352 -15.24 9.89 -6.71
CA GLN A 352 -16.54 9.46 -6.18
C GLN A 352 -16.36 9.01 -4.72
N PRO A 353 -17.24 9.45 -3.81
CA PRO A 353 -17.24 8.95 -2.44
C PRO A 353 -17.66 7.48 -2.42
N VAL A 354 -17.23 6.77 -1.40
CA VAL A 354 -17.63 5.36 -1.17
C VAL A 354 -19.15 5.27 -0.92
N GLN A 355 -19.72 6.29 -0.28
CA GLN A 355 -21.16 6.42 -0.03
C GLN A 355 -21.59 7.87 -0.21
N GLU A 356 -22.61 8.08 -1.03
CA GLU A 356 -23.25 9.38 -1.17
C GLU A 356 -24.12 9.67 0.06
N LEU A 357 -23.92 10.81 0.68
CA LEU A 357 -24.71 11.29 1.83
C LEU A 357 -25.75 12.37 1.41
N GLY A 358 -26.14 12.41 0.13
CA GLY A 358 -26.98 13.44 -0.46
C GLY A 358 -26.34 14.82 -0.36
N ASP A 359 -27.15 15.88 -0.27
CA ASP A 359 -26.67 17.28 -0.19
C ASP A 359 -25.81 17.60 1.05
N ARG A 360 -25.65 16.64 1.97
CA ARG A 360 -24.80 16.75 3.18
C ARG A 360 -23.44 16.09 3.00
N GLY A 361 -23.22 15.39 1.89
CA GLY A 361 -21.93 14.77 1.57
C GLY A 361 -20.93 15.84 1.18
N CYS A 362 -19.81 15.94 1.92
CA CYS A 362 -18.69 16.77 1.50
C CYS A 362 -17.98 16.07 0.34
N HIS A 363 -18.18 16.55 -0.87
CA HIS A 363 -17.24 16.31 -1.95
C HIS A 363 -16.05 17.23 -1.71
N VAL A 364 -14.88 16.68 -1.46
CA VAL A 364 -13.65 17.48 -1.46
C VAL A 364 -13.31 17.73 -2.91
N VAL A 365 -13.65 18.91 -3.39
CA VAL A 365 -13.19 19.38 -4.71
C VAL A 365 -11.93 20.18 -4.47
N PHE A 366 -10.83 19.73 -5.02
CA PHE A 366 -9.61 20.52 -5.08
C PHE A 366 -9.79 21.57 -6.15
N GLY A 367 -10.17 22.79 -5.75
CA GLY A 367 -9.97 23.97 -6.56
C GLY A 367 -8.53 24.44 -6.32
N LEU A 368 -7.72 24.53 -7.35
CA LEU A 368 -6.63 25.48 -7.34
C LEU A 368 -7.32 26.84 -7.37
N GLY A 369 -7.49 27.45 -6.19
CA GLY A 369 -8.13 28.77 -6.10
C GLY A 369 -7.34 29.79 -6.89
N ASP A 370 -8.06 30.82 -7.39
CA ASP A 370 -7.48 31.99 -8.00
C ASP A 370 -6.31 32.52 -7.15
N GLU A 371 -5.24 32.93 -7.83
CA GLU A 371 -3.99 33.36 -7.24
C GLU A 371 -4.19 34.48 -6.20
N GLU A 372 -4.29 34.15 -4.93
CA GLU A 372 -4.04 35.13 -3.88
C GLU A 372 -2.53 35.29 -3.71
N ARG A 373 -2.02 36.45 -4.09
CA ARG A 373 -0.65 36.87 -3.78
C ARG A 373 -0.62 37.47 -2.37
N ASP A 374 0.34 37.01 -1.57
CA ASP A 374 0.60 37.67 -0.28
C ASP A 374 1.25 39.05 -0.49
N ALA A 375 1.38 39.80 0.61
CA ALA A 375 2.01 41.14 0.61
C ALA A 375 3.48 41.12 0.14
N ALA A 376 4.11 39.95 0.02
CA ALA A 376 5.45 39.74 -0.50
C ALA A 376 5.47 39.28 -1.98
N GLY A 377 4.30 39.15 -2.64
CA GLY A 377 4.19 38.75 -4.04
C GLY A 377 4.39 37.26 -4.30
N GLN A 378 4.32 36.40 -3.27
CA GLN A 378 4.44 34.95 -3.40
C GLN A 378 3.08 34.34 -3.71
N GLN A 379 3.09 33.40 -4.67
CA GLN A 379 1.92 32.63 -5.09
C GLN A 379 1.49 31.66 -3.98
N ARG A 380 0.27 31.77 -3.48
CA ARG A 380 -0.30 30.86 -2.49
C ARG A 380 -1.22 29.88 -3.21
N ILE A 381 -1.10 28.60 -2.88
CA ILE A 381 -2.08 27.59 -3.27
C ILE A 381 -3.10 27.49 -2.14
N ALA A 382 -4.29 27.99 -2.38
CA ALA A 382 -5.42 27.80 -1.47
C ALA A 382 -6.11 26.47 -1.80
N LEU A 383 -6.09 25.54 -0.86
CA LEU A 383 -6.93 24.35 -0.91
C LEU A 383 -8.26 24.71 -0.25
N SER A 384 -9.31 24.91 -1.05
CA SER A 384 -10.66 25.18 -0.55
C SER A 384 -11.54 23.95 -0.72
N ALA A 385 -12.20 23.53 0.35
CA ALA A 385 -13.27 22.56 0.30
C ALA A 385 -14.59 23.32 0.02
N HIS A 386 -15.21 23.09 -1.14
CA HIS A 386 -16.51 23.65 -1.47
C HIS A 386 -17.62 22.59 -1.33
N ARG A 387 -18.80 23.02 -0.91
CA ARG A 387 -20.01 22.19 -0.95
C ARG A 387 -20.40 21.93 -2.41
N ALA A 388 -20.75 20.70 -2.72
CA ALA A 388 -21.29 20.35 -4.02
C ALA A 388 -22.60 21.14 -4.25
N GLY A 389 -22.57 22.09 -5.14
CA GLY A 389 -23.70 22.95 -5.50
C GLY A 389 -23.40 23.86 -6.69
N ASP A 390 -22.14 24.14 -6.94
CA ASP A 390 -21.75 25.03 -8.03
C ASP A 390 -21.38 24.22 -9.29
N ALA A 391 -22.27 24.23 -10.25
CA ALA A 391 -22.14 23.54 -11.55
C ALA A 391 -20.93 24.00 -12.40
N ALA A 392 -20.21 25.04 -11.97
CA ALA A 392 -19.05 25.59 -12.66
C ALA A 392 -17.76 24.76 -12.54
N LEU A 393 -17.70 23.84 -11.53
CA LEU A 393 -16.49 23.02 -11.27
C LEU A 393 -16.51 21.64 -11.97
N ALA A 394 -17.60 21.27 -12.60
CA ALA A 394 -17.71 20.02 -13.34
C ALA A 394 -16.78 19.95 -14.59
N GLY A 395 -16.28 21.09 -15.05
CA GLY A 395 -15.38 21.19 -16.20
C GLY A 395 -13.92 20.83 -15.90
N CYS A 396 -13.43 21.05 -14.66
CA CYS A 396 -12.01 20.83 -14.34
C CYS A 396 -11.65 19.37 -14.02
N ALA A 397 -12.64 18.52 -13.74
CA ALA A 397 -12.42 17.09 -13.48
C ALA A 397 -12.31 16.23 -14.78
N GLN A 398 -12.48 16.84 -15.94
CA GLN A 398 -12.55 16.12 -17.22
C GLN A 398 -11.19 15.90 -17.89
N ASP A 399 -10.20 16.72 -17.59
CA ASP A 399 -8.87 16.61 -18.20
C ASP A 399 -7.90 16.01 -17.19
N GLY A 400 -7.76 14.70 -17.24
CA GLY A 400 -6.74 13.98 -16.50
C GLY A 400 -5.36 14.58 -16.78
N ILE A 401 -4.73 15.16 -15.76
CA ILE A 401 -3.42 15.82 -15.82
C ILE A 401 -3.39 16.99 -16.83
N ALA A 402 -4.17 18.02 -16.58
CA ALA A 402 -3.89 19.31 -17.19
C ALA A 402 -2.76 19.97 -16.40
N VAL A 403 -1.54 19.77 -16.86
CA VAL A 403 -0.49 20.76 -16.65
C VAL A 403 -0.82 21.89 -17.60
N ASP A 404 -1.54 22.90 -17.14
CA ASP A 404 -1.78 24.10 -17.93
C ASP A 404 -0.45 24.82 -18.16
N THR A 405 0.05 24.74 -19.38
CA THR A 405 1.34 25.29 -19.79
C THR A 405 1.23 26.61 -20.53
N GLU A 406 0.05 27.21 -20.68
CA GLU A 406 -0.08 28.36 -21.57
C GLU A 406 0.12 29.75 -20.95
N GLU A 407 0.31 29.92 -19.66
CA GLU A 407 0.53 31.27 -19.10
C GLU A 407 1.71 31.44 -18.14
N GLY A 408 2.77 30.68 -18.33
CA GLY A 408 4.02 30.75 -17.56
C GLY A 408 5.09 31.68 -18.19
N ARG A 409 4.79 32.89 -18.53
CA ARG A 409 5.85 33.89 -18.76
C ARG A 409 6.35 34.46 -17.44
N ARG A 410 7.52 33.94 -17.02
CA ARG A 410 8.44 34.58 -16.07
C ARG A 410 7.99 34.60 -14.61
N THR A 411 7.94 33.45 -13.96
CA THR A 411 8.31 33.34 -12.53
C THR A 411 8.94 32.00 -12.28
N ARG A 412 10.03 31.95 -11.53
CA ARG A 412 10.68 30.74 -11.08
C ARG A 412 9.66 29.98 -10.21
N ALA A 413 9.03 28.93 -10.74
CA ALA A 413 8.22 28.02 -9.95
C ALA A 413 9.13 27.31 -8.94
N ARG A 414 9.01 27.64 -7.67
CA ARG A 414 9.60 26.90 -6.55
C ARG A 414 8.52 25.90 -6.08
N GLY A 415 8.76 24.62 -6.33
CA GLY A 415 7.95 23.52 -5.79
C GLY A 415 6.94 22.93 -6.77
N GLY A 416 7.13 21.67 -7.14
CA GLY A 416 6.16 20.89 -7.93
C GLY A 416 5.09 20.30 -7.03
N HIS A 417 3.83 20.59 -7.29
CA HIS A 417 2.68 19.93 -6.66
C HIS A 417 2.16 18.84 -7.59
N ARG A 418 1.75 17.70 -7.04
CA ARG A 418 1.18 16.59 -7.78
C ARG A 418 -0.21 16.25 -7.28
N VAL A 419 -1.10 16.03 -8.22
CA VAL A 419 -2.42 15.44 -7.95
C VAL A 419 -2.41 14.03 -8.54
N MET A 420 -2.59 13.02 -7.70
CA MET A 420 -2.94 11.68 -8.16
C MET A 420 -4.44 11.47 -7.98
N ILE A 421 -5.12 11.14 -9.07
CA ILE A 421 -6.55 10.78 -9.04
C ILE A 421 -6.64 9.27 -9.27
N ALA A 422 -7.09 8.53 -8.26
CA ALA A 422 -7.29 7.10 -8.37
C ALA A 422 -8.71 6.79 -8.88
N GLY A 423 -8.80 6.15 -10.04
CA GLY A 423 -9.89 5.30 -10.49
C GLY A 423 -11.22 5.96 -10.85
N CYS A 424 -11.44 6.17 -12.15
CA CYS A 424 -12.77 6.33 -12.72
C CYS A 424 -13.31 4.95 -13.17
N ARG A 425 -14.42 4.47 -12.62
CA ARG A 425 -15.08 3.26 -13.14
C ARG A 425 -15.62 3.52 -14.56
N PRO A 426 -15.62 2.53 -15.46
CA PRO A 426 -16.09 2.70 -16.87
C PRO A 426 -17.52 3.20 -17.03
N LYS A 427 -18.36 3.15 -15.98
CA LYS A 427 -19.74 3.63 -15.99
C LYS A 427 -19.88 5.15 -16.04
N CYS A 428 -18.93 5.90 -15.47
CA CYS A 428 -18.93 7.36 -15.48
C CYS A 428 -18.90 8.00 -16.88
N ARG A 429 -18.29 7.31 -17.87
CA ARG A 429 -18.23 7.85 -19.26
C ARG A 429 -19.59 7.97 -19.94
N ARG A 430 -20.58 7.16 -19.56
CA ARG A 430 -21.90 7.19 -20.19
C ARG A 430 -22.82 8.28 -19.64
N ASP A 431 -22.70 8.57 -18.35
CA ASP A 431 -23.63 9.49 -17.67
C ASP A 431 -23.22 10.96 -17.84
N LEU A 432 -21.99 11.24 -18.25
CA LEU A 432 -21.47 12.58 -18.51
C LEU A 432 -21.54 13.04 -19.98
N GLY A 433 -22.12 12.25 -20.87
CA GLY A 433 -22.37 12.65 -22.26
C GLY A 433 -21.11 12.85 -23.15
N LEU A 434 -19.96 12.33 -22.74
CA LEU A 434 -18.70 12.47 -23.46
C LEU A 434 -18.64 11.52 -24.65
N ARG A 435 -18.58 12.06 -25.87
CA ARG A 435 -18.34 11.31 -27.11
C ARG A 435 -16.87 10.90 -27.20
N PRO A 436 -16.59 9.69 -27.73
CA PRO A 436 -15.20 9.29 -27.98
C PRO A 436 -14.58 10.15 -29.09
N GLN A 437 -13.40 10.68 -28.85
CA GLN A 437 -12.46 11.10 -29.89
C GLN A 437 -11.47 9.99 -30.15
#